data_885f67f9cbc39179a032deefaebc2b6c
#
_entry.id   885f67f9cbc39179a032deefaebc2b6c
#
_cell.length_a   1.000
_cell.length_b   1.000
_cell.length_c   1.000
_cell.angle_alpha   90.00
_cell.angle_beta   90.00
_cell.angle_gamma   90.00
#
_symmetry.space_group_name_H-M   'P 1'
#
loop_
_entity.id
_entity.type
_entity.pdbx_description
1 polymer ?
#
loop_
_entity_poly.entity_id
_entity_poly.type
_entity_poly.pdbx_seq_one_letter_code
_entity_poly.pdbx_strand_id
1 'polypeptide(L)'
;MEKIITYSNKFGIPNNSSYYLDTTYLYDLLHSGKNDTTLYNNLMQPLQIRFYQKTDTLLSLHLNCTAGGFPNLKWNKSGQLDSIPPRYSVSIDTCLLFSKDLKYLIPLVNNHNPDKDYTTADYNIILFWSVFMNRQSKILIKEIQNYQKRFPDKKISILYVNTDNVYSKMSK
;
A
#
# COMPACT_ATOMS: atom_id res chain seq x y z
N MET A 1 -0.47 15.48 -11.32
CA MET A 1 -0.28 15.82 -9.89
C MET A 1 -1.56 16.37 -9.26
N GLU A 2 -2.12 17.46 -9.76
CA GLU A 2 -3.33 18.11 -9.24
C GLU A 2 -4.53 17.16 -9.06
N LYS A 3 -4.81 16.31 -10.04
CA LYS A 3 -5.88 15.29 -9.95
C LYS A 3 -5.66 14.31 -8.79
N ILE A 4 -4.42 13.90 -8.52
CA ILE A 4 -4.10 12.99 -7.41
C ILE A 4 -4.39 13.68 -6.07
N ILE A 5 -3.96 14.93 -5.91
CA ILE A 5 -4.22 15.75 -4.70
C ILE A 5 -5.73 15.90 -4.47
N THR A 6 -6.49 16.22 -5.51
CA THR A 6 -7.95 16.35 -5.43
C THR A 6 -8.61 15.05 -4.94
N TYR A 7 -8.19 13.89 -5.47
CA TYR A 7 -8.72 12.60 -5.03
C TYR A 7 -8.24 12.20 -3.63
N SER A 8 -6.98 12.50 -3.26
CA SER A 8 -6.46 12.30 -1.92
C SER A 8 -7.35 13.00 -0.90
N ASN A 9 -7.63 14.29 -1.10
CA ASN A 9 -8.52 15.08 -0.26
C ASN A 9 -9.94 14.51 -0.21
N LYS A 10 -10.50 14.13 -1.37
CA LYS A 10 -11.84 13.51 -1.47
C LYS A 10 -11.95 12.17 -0.71
N PHE A 11 -10.87 11.43 -0.62
CA PHE A 11 -10.83 10.16 0.12
C PHE A 11 -10.45 10.33 1.59
N GLY A 12 -10.20 11.55 2.04
CA GLY A 12 -9.81 11.86 3.43
C GLY A 12 -8.41 11.34 3.78
N ILE A 13 -7.50 11.33 2.79
CA ILE A 13 -6.12 10.97 3.02
C ILE A 13 -5.38 12.18 3.59
N PRO A 14 -4.71 12.07 4.75
CA PRO A 14 -3.95 13.18 5.32
C PRO A 14 -2.75 13.55 4.42
N ASN A 15 -2.48 14.85 4.28
CA ASN A 15 -1.38 15.33 3.45
C ASN A 15 0.00 14.84 3.94
N ASN A 16 0.17 14.75 5.26
CA ASN A 16 1.40 14.31 5.91
C ASN A 16 1.70 12.80 5.77
N SER A 17 0.77 12.01 5.27
CA SER A 17 0.93 10.59 4.99
C SER A 17 0.66 10.23 3.53
N SER A 18 0.67 11.23 2.64
CA SER A 18 0.40 11.08 1.20
C SER A 18 1.68 11.06 0.38
N TYR A 19 1.83 10.02 -0.43
CA TYR A 19 3.00 9.77 -1.27
C TYR A 19 2.57 9.38 -2.68
N TYR A 20 3.48 9.47 -3.64
CA TYR A 20 3.40 8.75 -4.91
C TYR A 20 4.59 7.80 -5.06
N LEU A 21 4.38 6.75 -5.83
CA LEU A 21 5.37 5.71 -6.01
C LEU A 21 6.43 6.15 -7.03
N ASP A 22 7.71 6.03 -6.70
CA ASP A 22 8.80 6.28 -7.63
C ASP A 22 8.77 5.29 -8.80
N THR A 23 9.07 5.77 -9.99
CA THR A 23 9.06 4.93 -11.21
C THR A 23 10.21 3.92 -11.25
N THR A 24 11.26 4.12 -10.48
CA THR A 24 12.35 3.16 -10.31
C THR A 24 11.87 1.87 -9.65
N TYR A 25 10.78 1.92 -8.87
CA TYR A 25 10.14 0.74 -8.28
C TYR A 25 9.84 -0.35 -9.32
N LEU A 26 9.27 0.03 -10.48
CA LEU A 26 8.97 -0.94 -11.53
C LEU A 26 10.23 -1.55 -12.14
N TYR A 27 11.25 -0.72 -12.34
CA TYR A 27 12.51 -1.19 -12.89
C TYR A 27 13.15 -2.23 -11.96
N ASP A 28 13.21 -1.93 -10.67
CA ASP A 28 13.79 -2.83 -9.67
C ASP A 28 12.96 -4.11 -9.51
N LEU A 29 11.62 -3.97 -9.55
CA LEU A 29 10.71 -5.10 -9.51
C LEU A 29 10.87 -6.02 -10.73
N LEU A 30 11.01 -5.47 -11.94
CA LEU A 30 11.27 -6.23 -13.17
C LEU A 30 12.60 -6.98 -13.09
N HIS A 31 13.62 -6.37 -12.51
CA HIS A 31 14.93 -7.00 -12.38
C HIS A 31 14.97 -8.08 -11.31
N SER A 32 14.28 -7.87 -10.18
CA SER A 32 14.18 -8.86 -9.11
C SER A 32 13.21 -10.00 -9.45
N GLY A 33 12.17 -9.73 -10.22
CA GLY A 33 11.11 -10.68 -10.60
C GLY A 33 11.48 -11.63 -11.72
N LYS A 34 12.69 -11.57 -12.28
CA LYS A 34 13.11 -12.46 -13.40
C LYS A 34 13.06 -13.94 -13.04
N ASN A 35 13.17 -14.28 -11.76
CA ASN A 35 13.16 -15.65 -11.26
C ASN A 35 11.83 -16.07 -10.63
N ASP A 36 10.91 -15.13 -10.36
CA ASP A 36 9.59 -15.41 -9.76
C ASP A 36 8.51 -14.52 -10.38
N THR A 37 7.90 -15.02 -11.45
CA THR A 37 6.81 -14.34 -12.16
C THR A 37 5.55 -14.17 -11.30
N THR A 38 5.31 -15.06 -10.36
CA THR A 38 4.14 -14.98 -9.46
C THR A 38 4.31 -13.83 -8.47
N LEU A 39 5.47 -13.73 -7.84
CA LEU A 39 5.80 -12.62 -6.96
C LEU A 39 5.73 -11.29 -7.71
N TYR A 40 6.34 -11.21 -8.90
CA TYR A 40 6.29 -10.04 -9.75
C TYR A 40 4.85 -9.61 -10.05
N ASN A 41 4.00 -10.53 -10.53
CA ASN A 41 2.61 -10.24 -10.87
C ASN A 41 1.79 -9.79 -9.64
N ASN A 42 2.10 -10.31 -8.47
CA ASN A 42 1.47 -9.90 -7.22
C ASN A 42 1.91 -8.48 -6.83
N LEU A 43 3.20 -8.19 -6.85
CA LEU A 43 3.73 -6.88 -6.46
C LEU A 43 3.45 -5.77 -7.48
N MET A 44 3.09 -6.14 -8.70
CA MET A 44 2.64 -5.22 -9.76
C MET A 44 1.18 -4.78 -9.60
N GLN A 45 0.42 -5.26 -8.62
CA GLN A 45 -0.97 -4.86 -8.46
C GLN A 45 -1.07 -3.37 -8.05
N PRO A 46 -1.97 -2.57 -8.67
CA PRO A 46 -2.10 -1.14 -8.38
C PRO A 46 -2.71 -0.86 -7.00
N LEU A 47 -3.42 -1.83 -6.44
CA LEU A 47 -4.02 -1.76 -5.12
C LEU A 47 -3.47 -2.88 -4.26
N GLN A 48 -2.77 -2.50 -3.20
CA GLN A 48 -2.13 -3.41 -2.26
C GLN A 48 -2.20 -2.84 -0.85
N ILE A 49 -2.16 -3.73 0.13
CA ILE A 49 -1.92 -3.36 1.52
C ILE A 49 -0.75 -4.21 2.01
N ARG A 50 0.27 -3.58 2.53
CA ARG A 50 1.41 -4.22 3.16
C ARG A 50 1.45 -3.85 4.63
N PHE A 51 1.38 -4.83 5.49
CA PHE A 51 1.46 -4.66 6.95
C PHE A 51 2.84 -5.02 7.41
N TYR A 52 3.50 -4.11 8.11
CA TYR A 52 4.83 -4.28 8.66
C TYR A 52 4.81 -4.17 10.17
N GLN A 53 5.64 -4.96 10.81
CA GLN A 53 5.96 -4.79 12.22
C GLN A 53 6.98 -3.65 12.38
N LYS A 54 7.06 -3.08 13.57
CA LYS A 54 8.06 -2.06 13.92
C LYS A 54 9.51 -2.46 13.57
N THR A 55 9.78 -3.75 13.59
CA THR A 55 11.10 -4.34 13.27
C THR A 55 11.39 -4.48 11.79
N ASP A 56 10.68 -3.77 10.92
CA ASP A 56 10.87 -3.78 9.46
C ASP A 56 10.29 -5.00 8.71
N THR A 57 9.82 -6.01 9.44
CA THR A 57 9.35 -7.28 8.86
C THR A 57 7.93 -7.16 8.31
N LEU A 58 7.71 -7.63 7.08
CA LEU A 58 6.38 -7.78 6.51
C LEU A 58 5.61 -8.89 7.24
N LEU A 59 4.42 -8.57 7.73
CA LEU A 59 3.52 -9.49 8.44
C LEU A 59 2.44 -10.05 7.53
N SER A 60 1.90 -9.21 6.64
CA SER A 60 0.89 -9.64 5.67
C SER A 60 0.83 -8.75 4.44
N LEU A 61 0.46 -9.35 3.31
CA LEU A 61 0.24 -8.71 2.02
C LEU A 61 -1.17 -9.02 1.52
N HIS A 62 -1.96 -7.99 1.25
CA HIS A 62 -3.28 -8.11 0.64
C HIS A 62 -3.28 -7.43 -0.73
N LEU A 63 -3.83 -8.11 -1.73
CA LEU A 63 -3.82 -7.67 -3.12
C LEU A 63 -5.25 -7.51 -3.64
N ASN A 64 -5.42 -6.60 -4.58
CA ASN A 64 -6.69 -6.48 -5.32
C ASN A 64 -7.01 -7.73 -6.14
N CYS A 65 -5.99 -8.30 -6.77
CA CYS A 65 -6.12 -9.51 -7.57
C CYS A 65 -4.85 -10.34 -7.39
N THR A 66 -5.00 -11.57 -6.92
CA THR A 66 -3.88 -12.52 -6.90
C THR A 66 -3.67 -13.09 -8.30
N ALA A 67 -2.43 -13.45 -8.64
CA ALA A 67 -2.11 -14.07 -9.92
C ALA A 67 -3.03 -15.30 -10.17
N GLY A 68 -3.88 -15.24 -11.20
CA GLY A 68 -4.86 -16.28 -11.51
C GLY A 68 -6.15 -16.29 -10.68
N GLY A 69 -6.35 -15.30 -9.78
CA GLY A 69 -7.53 -15.19 -8.94
C GLY A 69 -8.56 -14.16 -9.40
N PHE A 70 -9.72 -14.15 -8.74
CA PHE A 70 -10.74 -13.12 -8.94
C PHE A 70 -10.39 -11.83 -8.19
N PRO A 71 -10.80 -10.64 -8.70
CA PRO A 71 -10.59 -9.37 -8.01
C PRO A 71 -11.18 -9.37 -6.60
N ASN A 72 -10.40 -8.91 -5.63
CA ASN A 72 -10.87 -8.70 -4.27
C ASN A 72 -11.66 -7.38 -4.19
N LEU A 73 -12.96 -7.46 -4.45
CA LEU A 73 -13.85 -6.29 -4.45
C LEU A 73 -14.29 -5.86 -3.05
N LYS A 74 -14.13 -6.74 -2.06
CA LYS A 74 -14.48 -6.51 -0.66
C LYS A 74 -13.31 -6.93 0.21
N TRP A 75 -12.44 -5.98 0.51
CA TRP A 75 -11.16 -6.17 1.18
C TRP A 75 -11.22 -6.94 2.51
N ASN A 76 -12.36 -6.92 3.19
CA ASN A 76 -12.55 -7.66 4.44
C ASN A 76 -13.71 -8.68 4.36
N LYS A 77 -14.00 -9.24 3.18
CA LYS A 77 -15.13 -10.18 2.99
C LYS A 77 -15.08 -11.40 3.92
N SER A 78 -13.89 -11.88 4.22
CA SER A 78 -13.67 -13.11 5.01
C SER A 78 -13.13 -12.81 6.43
N GLY A 79 -13.29 -11.57 6.93
CA GLY A 79 -12.75 -11.17 8.23
C GLY A 79 -11.23 -11.13 8.29
N GLN A 80 -10.57 -11.00 7.15
CA GLN A 80 -9.10 -11.01 7.06
C GLN A 80 -8.47 -9.86 7.84
N LEU A 81 -9.18 -8.73 7.91
CA LEU A 81 -8.75 -7.52 8.63
C LEU A 81 -9.40 -7.38 10.02
N ASP A 82 -9.92 -8.46 10.62
CA ASP A 82 -10.57 -8.40 11.95
C ASP A 82 -9.58 -8.62 13.10
N SER A 83 -8.31 -8.85 12.80
CA SER A 83 -7.24 -9.00 13.80
C SER A 83 -6.02 -8.17 13.44
N ILE A 84 -5.16 -7.90 14.43
CA ILE A 84 -3.87 -7.25 14.25
C ILE A 84 -2.74 -8.17 14.74
N PRO A 85 -1.77 -8.56 13.88
CA PRO A 85 -1.76 -8.38 12.42
C PRO A 85 -2.91 -9.14 11.74
N PRO A 86 -3.25 -8.82 10.47
CA PRO A 86 -4.23 -9.56 9.69
C PRO A 86 -3.90 -11.04 9.57
N ARG A 87 -4.91 -11.92 9.64
CA ARG A 87 -4.70 -13.38 9.73
C ARG A 87 -4.26 -14.05 8.45
N TYR A 88 -4.67 -13.50 7.31
CA TYR A 88 -4.46 -14.13 6.01
C TYR A 88 -3.77 -13.17 5.07
N SER A 89 -2.79 -13.65 4.35
CA SER A 89 -2.11 -12.92 3.32
C SER A 89 -1.80 -13.82 2.13
N VAL A 90 -1.48 -13.20 1.01
CA VAL A 90 -0.83 -13.92 -0.08
C VAL A 90 0.49 -14.47 0.43
N SER A 91 0.86 -15.68 0.03
CA SER A 91 2.19 -16.24 0.34
C SER A 91 3.26 -15.26 -0.11
N ILE A 92 4.14 -14.90 0.82
CA ILE A 92 5.12 -13.84 0.65
C ILE A 92 6.51 -14.45 0.77
N ASP A 93 7.36 -14.12 -0.19
CA ASP A 93 8.77 -14.21 0.04
C ASP A 93 9.19 -13.17 1.08
N THR A 94 9.93 -13.59 2.09
CA THR A 94 10.34 -12.79 3.26
C THR A 94 11.28 -11.61 2.94
N CYS A 95 11.55 -11.35 1.65
CA CYS A 95 12.46 -10.29 1.21
C CYS A 95 11.87 -8.86 1.24
N LEU A 96 10.55 -8.71 1.46
CA LEU A 96 9.93 -7.39 1.55
C LEU A 96 10.17 -6.79 2.93
N LEU A 97 10.89 -5.67 2.95
CA LEU A 97 11.18 -4.89 4.15
C LEU A 97 10.56 -3.51 4.02
N PHE A 98 10.04 -2.96 5.13
CA PHE A 98 9.48 -1.62 5.18
C PHE A 98 10.50 -0.56 4.74
N SER A 99 11.73 -0.65 5.24
CA SER A 99 12.83 0.24 4.88
C SER A 99 13.18 0.23 3.38
N LYS A 100 13.01 -0.93 2.72
CA LYS A 100 13.18 -1.03 1.26
C LYS A 100 12.05 -0.36 0.51
N ASP A 101 10.82 -0.52 0.95
CA ASP A 101 9.66 0.12 0.33
C ASP A 101 9.71 1.65 0.49
N LEU A 102 10.16 2.16 1.64
CA LEU A 102 10.28 3.60 1.89
C LEU A 102 11.13 4.34 0.85
N LYS A 103 12.11 3.68 0.24
CA LYS A 103 12.98 4.28 -0.79
C LYS A 103 12.23 4.73 -2.02
N TYR A 104 11.08 4.13 -2.29
CA TYR A 104 10.24 4.43 -3.46
C TYR A 104 9.12 5.42 -3.15
N LEU A 105 9.02 5.92 -1.93
CA LEU A 105 7.94 6.82 -1.52
C LEU A 105 8.38 8.28 -1.65
N ILE A 106 7.74 9.00 -2.57
CA ILE A 106 7.99 10.41 -2.80
C ILE A 106 6.81 11.21 -2.24
N PRO A 107 7.03 12.19 -1.33
CA PRO A 107 5.96 12.99 -0.76
C PRO A 107 5.12 13.67 -1.85
N LEU A 108 3.79 13.63 -1.70
CA LEU A 108 2.87 14.23 -2.67
C LEU A 108 2.86 15.76 -2.60
N VAL A 109 3.14 16.32 -1.42
CA VAL A 109 3.18 17.76 -1.17
C VAL A 109 4.59 18.18 -0.77
N ASN A 110 5.12 19.19 -1.45
CA ASN A 110 6.40 19.81 -1.10
C ASN A 110 6.31 20.42 0.33
N ASN A 111 7.38 20.38 1.10
CA ASN A 111 7.46 20.76 2.52
C ASN A 111 6.81 19.76 3.48
N HIS A 112 6.57 18.56 3.02
CA HIS A 112 6.17 17.48 3.87
C HIS A 112 7.35 17.10 4.80
N ASN A 113 7.21 17.40 6.08
CA ASN A 113 8.02 16.72 7.09
C ASN A 113 7.36 15.33 7.23
N PRO A 114 7.99 14.26 6.75
CA PRO A 114 7.38 12.94 6.85
C PRO A 114 7.04 12.73 8.32
N ASP A 115 5.78 12.41 8.58
CA ASP A 115 5.37 12.07 9.93
C ASP A 115 6.33 10.99 10.41
N LYS A 116 7.18 11.36 11.36
CA LYS A 116 8.10 10.39 11.98
C LYS A 116 7.34 9.35 12.80
N ASP A 117 6.01 9.38 12.75
CA ASP A 117 5.14 8.46 13.46
C ASP A 117 5.38 7.00 13.08
N TYR A 118 5.82 6.74 11.83
CA TYR A 118 6.18 5.37 11.44
C TYR A 118 7.36 4.80 12.24
N THR A 119 8.25 5.65 12.77
CA THR A 119 9.39 5.18 13.59
C THR A 119 8.99 4.79 15.00
N THR A 120 7.86 5.34 15.49
CA THR A 120 7.31 5.09 16.83
C THR A 120 6.10 4.18 16.82
N ALA A 121 5.57 3.84 15.64
CA ALA A 121 4.41 2.98 15.47
C ALA A 121 4.72 1.52 15.84
N ASP A 122 3.73 0.81 16.37
CA ASP A 122 3.80 -0.63 16.59
C ASP A 122 3.70 -1.39 15.25
N TYR A 123 2.88 -0.83 14.35
CA TYR A 123 2.64 -1.37 13.00
C TYR A 123 2.67 -0.25 11.97
N ASN A 124 3.30 -0.54 10.83
CA ASN A 124 3.32 0.34 9.67
C ASN A 124 2.51 -0.30 8.54
N ILE A 125 1.63 0.47 7.93
CA ILE A 125 0.83 0.03 6.78
C ILE A 125 1.23 0.88 5.58
N ILE A 126 1.65 0.24 4.49
CA ILE A 126 1.75 0.89 3.18
C ILE A 126 0.52 0.49 2.37
N LEU A 127 -0.31 1.48 2.03
CA LEU A 127 -1.52 1.32 1.25
C LEU A 127 -1.32 1.92 -0.14
N PHE A 128 -1.26 1.06 -1.15
CA PHE A 128 -1.19 1.49 -2.54
C PHE A 128 -2.59 1.73 -3.10
N TRP A 129 -2.78 2.89 -3.74
CA TRP A 129 -4.05 3.29 -4.30
C TRP A 129 -3.88 3.99 -5.66
N SER A 130 -4.95 4.04 -6.46
CA SER A 130 -4.93 4.61 -7.81
C SER A 130 -6.20 5.40 -8.08
N VAL A 131 -6.06 6.56 -8.74
CA VAL A 131 -7.21 7.36 -9.23
C VAL A 131 -7.95 6.59 -10.31
N PHE A 132 -7.24 5.81 -11.15
CA PHE A 132 -7.87 5.00 -12.20
C PHE A 132 -8.78 3.92 -11.60
N MET A 133 -8.43 3.38 -10.45
CA MET A 133 -9.22 2.38 -9.72
C MET A 133 -10.31 2.99 -8.82
N ASN A 134 -10.55 4.28 -8.92
CA ASN A 134 -11.50 5.15 -8.22
C ASN A 134 -12.36 4.46 -7.12
N ARG A 135 -13.40 3.73 -7.50
CA ARG A 135 -14.32 3.06 -6.55
C ARG A 135 -13.59 2.06 -5.65
N GLN A 136 -12.69 1.26 -6.20
CA GLN A 136 -11.96 0.24 -5.45
C GLN A 136 -10.96 0.88 -4.49
N SER A 137 -10.26 1.93 -4.92
CA SER A 137 -9.37 2.71 -4.06
C SER A 137 -10.13 3.32 -2.88
N LYS A 138 -11.33 3.90 -3.13
CA LYS A 138 -12.17 4.46 -2.08
C LYS A 138 -12.58 3.41 -1.05
N ILE A 139 -12.98 2.21 -1.50
CA ILE A 139 -13.37 1.11 -0.60
C ILE A 139 -12.17 0.68 0.23
N LEU A 140 -11.02 0.48 -0.40
CA LEU A 140 -9.78 0.08 0.25
C LEU A 140 -9.33 1.08 1.32
N ILE A 141 -9.25 2.37 0.96
CA ILE A 141 -8.84 3.45 1.87
C ILE A 141 -9.76 3.50 3.08
N LYS A 142 -11.09 3.45 2.85
CA LYS A 142 -12.08 3.46 3.93
C LYS A 142 -11.94 2.23 4.85
N GLU A 143 -11.68 1.07 4.28
CA GLU A 143 -11.51 -0.16 5.07
C GLU A 143 -10.29 -0.05 5.98
N ILE A 144 -9.16 0.48 5.50
CA ILE A 144 -7.95 0.63 6.31
C ILE A 144 -8.09 1.75 7.35
N GLN A 145 -8.79 2.84 7.04
CA GLN A 145 -9.13 3.87 8.04
C GLN A 145 -10.02 3.30 9.16
N ASN A 146 -10.97 2.43 8.80
CA ASN A 146 -11.79 1.72 9.79
C ASN A 146 -10.99 0.68 10.57
N TYR A 147 -10.05 0.01 9.92
CA TYR A 147 -9.12 -0.93 10.56
C TYR A 147 -8.33 -0.24 11.68
N GLN A 148 -7.73 0.92 11.41
CA GLN A 148 -7.00 1.71 12.41
C GLN A 148 -7.89 2.04 13.63
N LYS A 149 -9.16 2.41 13.39
CA LYS A 149 -10.12 2.74 14.46
C LYS A 149 -10.55 1.55 15.32
N ARG A 150 -10.48 0.32 14.75
CA ARG A 150 -10.82 -0.91 15.48
C ARG A 150 -9.78 -1.30 16.52
N PHE A 151 -8.55 -0.81 16.39
CA PHE A 151 -7.45 -1.12 17.29
C PHE A 151 -6.86 0.13 17.94
N PRO A 152 -7.64 0.85 18.77
CA PRO A 152 -7.24 2.14 19.35
C PRO A 152 -6.03 2.02 20.30
N ASP A 153 -5.80 0.84 20.87
CA ASP A 153 -4.68 0.56 21.77
C ASP A 153 -3.35 0.32 21.06
N LYS A 154 -3.36 0.30 19.71
CA LYS A 154 -2.18 0.11 18.88
C LYS A 154 -1.81 1.37 18.14
N LYS A 155 -0.53 1.72 18.14
CA LYS A 155 -0.01 2.79 17.31
C LYS A 155 0.17 2.28 15.90
N ILE A 156 -0.74 2.66 14.99
CA ILE A 156 -0.71 2.26 13.59
C ILE A 156 -0.42 3.50 12.75
N SER A 157 0.68 3.46 11.99
CA SER A 157 1.00 4.45 10.96
C SER A 157 0.54 3.95 9.59
N ILE A 158 -0.09 4.82 8.79
CA ILE A 158 -0.54 4.48 7.43
C ILE A 158 0.10 5.43 6.44
N LEU A 159 0.87 4.90 5.49
CA LEU A 159 1.44 5.62 4.36
C LEU A 159 0.60 5.33 3.12
N TYR A 160 -0.06 6.35 2.58
CA TYR A 160 -0.92 6.24 1.40
C TYR A 160 -0.13 6.56 0.15
N VAL A 161 0.08 5.57 -0.71
CA VAL A 161 0.96 5.66 -1.89
C VAL A 161 0.14 5.60 -3.17
N ASN A 162 0.11 6.70 -3.92
CA ASN A 162 -0.52 6.71 -5.23
C ASN A 162 0.39 6.05 -6.27
N THR A 163 -0.18 5.19 -7.11
CA THR A 163 0.54 4.38 -8.09
C THR A 163 0.35 4.84 -9.54
N ASP A 164 -0.44 5.88 -9.79
CA ASP A 164 -0.83 6.27 -11.14
C ASP A 164 0.33 6.67 -12.05
N ASN A 165 1.37 7.32 -11.48
CA ASN A 165 2.56 7.72 -12.24
C ASN A 165 3.36 6.53 -12.77
N VAL A 166 3.30 5.40 -12.08
CA VAL A 166 3.95 4.15 -12.46
C VAL A 166 3.17 3.50 -13.60
N TYR A 167 1.86 3.33 -13.43
CA TYR A 167 1.01 2.63 -14.41
C TYR A 167 0.73 3.46 -15.66
N SER A 168 0.75 4.81 -15.59
CA SER A 168 0.59 5.66 -16.77
C SER A 168 1.74 5.52 -17.78
N LYS A 169 2.90 5.02 -17.35
CA LYS A 169 4.05 4.77 -18.22
C LYS A 169 4.02 3.39 -18.88
N MET A 170 3.28 2.44 -18.32
CA MET A 170 3.15 1.08 -18.87
C MET A 170 2.15 1.00 -20.03
N SER A 171 1.27 1.98 -20.18
CA SER A 171 0.24 2.04 -21.23
C SER A 171 0.72 2.72 -22.50
N LYS A 172 1.98 3.05 -22.62
CA LYS A 172 2.65 3.58 -23.82
C LYS A 172 3.62 2.55 -24.38
#